data_52a28b94dcb768d75297a7d1db5a4dbf
#
_entry.id   52a28b94dcb768d75297a7d1db5a4dbf
#
_cell.length_a   1.000
_cell.length_b   1.000
_cell.length_c   1.000
_cell.angle_alpha   90.00
_cell.angle_beta   90.00
_cell.angle_gamma   90.00
#
_symmetry.space_group_name_H-M   'P 1'
#
loop_
_entity.id
_entity.type
_entity.pdbx_description
1 polymer ?
#
loop_
_entity_poly.entity_id
_entity_poly.type
_entity_poly.pdbx_seq_one_letter_code
_entity_poly.pdbx_strand_id
1 'polypeptide(L)'
;MSTEKILSSDGIPLEESLKKAERKNKLKAVLLVAPLFLFILIIYIFPIGDMLFRSVDDRMITKMLPKTFVAMEKWDGKDLPDEPVYKGLYEDLSLLKKNKTFGKIIARLNYEKSGFSSLIKKTVRKVDKLEEGNYKEQFIKIHKRWGQPEYLVALKNTAPNWSYAKYLKGVDLKFDENRNIVQQEEDRRIYKTLWFRTVNVAFWVT
;
A
#
# COMPACT_ATOMS: atom_id res chain seq x y z
N MET A 1 57.47 -15.65 23.51
CA MET A 1 56.69 -16.31 24.54
C MET A 1 55.72 -17.26 23.86
N SER A 2 56.03 -18.57 23.92
CA SER A 2 55.17 -19.61 23.36
C SER A 2 53.95 -19.78 24.30
N THR A 3 52.80 -19.40 23.84
CA THR A 3 51.57 -19.71 24.55
C THR A 3 51.32 -21.21 24.49
N GLU A 4 51.68 -21.95 25.57
CA GLU A 4 51.34 -23.36 25.72
C GLU A 4 49.80 -23.50 25.53
N LYS A 5 49.41 -24.20 24.47
CA LYS A 5 48.02 -24.54 24.24
C LYS A 5 47.66 -25.63 25.27
N ILE A 6 46.90 -25.25 26.29
CA ILE A 6 46.36 -26.22 27.27
C ILE A 6 45.43 -27.15 26.50
N LEU A 7 45.79 -28.45 26.49
CA LEU A 7 45.02 -29.52 25.86
C LEU A 7 44.01 -30.08 26.84
N SER A 8 42.81 -30.38 26.37
CA SER A 8 41.80 -31.13 27.11
C SER A 8 42.21 -32.59 27.21
N SER A 9 41.59 -33.41 28.09
CA SER A 9 41.81 -34.85 28.22
C SER A 9 41.68 -35.62 26.89
N ASP A 10 41.01 -35.07 25.91
CA ASP A 10 40.78 -35.63 24.59
C ASP A 10 41.77 -35.14 23.52
N GLY A 11 42.87 -34.48 23.90
CA GLY A 11 43.91 -34.00 22.98
C GLY A 11 43.50 -32.76 22.11
N ILE A 12 42.30 -32.19 22.34
CA ILE A 12 41.78 -31.03 21.61
C ILE A 12 42.16 -29.74 22.40
N PRO A 13 42.49 -28.65 21.76
CA PRO A 13 42.71 -27.37 22.45
C PRO A 13 41.53 -27.03 23.37
N LEU A 14 41.78 -26.72 24.64
CA LEU A 14 40.75 -26.43 25.63
C LEU A 14 39.76 -25.34 25.15
N GLU A 15 40.27 -24.38 24.41
CA GLU A 15 39.47 -23.27 23.84
C GLU A 15 38.41 -23.77 22.82
N GLU A 16 38.77 -24.78 22.02
CA GLU A 16 37.81 -25.36 21.05
C GLU A 16 36.75 -26.25 21.74
N SER A 17 37.15 -26.99 22.75
CA SER A 17 36.23 -27.83 23.52
C SER A 17 35.27 -26.98 24.32
N LEU A 18 35.70 -25.86 24.90
CA LEU A 18 34.84 -24.86 25.58
C LEU A 18 33.86 -24.21 24.59
N LYS A 19 34.33 -23.73 23.44
CA LYS A 19 33.46 -23.13 22.40
C LYS A 19 32.40 -24.16 21.93
N LYS A 20 32.77 -25.44 21.79
CA LYS A 20 31.82 -26.46 21.38
C LYS A 20 30.78 -26.75 22.48
N ALA A 21 31.20 -26.79 23.74
CA ALA A 21 30.31 -26.97 24.88
C ALA A 21 29.36 -25.75 25.03
N GLU A 22 29.87 -24.52 24.92
CA GLU A 22 29.05 -23.30 24.91
C GLU A 22 28.01 -23.29 23.80
N ARG A 23 28.40 -23.62 22.57
CA ARG A 23 27.45 -23.71 21.45
C ARG A 23 26.34 -24.72 21.72
N LYS A 24 26.70 -25.89 22.26
CA LYS A 24 25.72 -26.92 22.62
C LYS A 24 24.77 -26.47 23.72
N ASN A 25 25.27 -25.77 24.73
CA ASN A 25 24.45 -25.23 25.81
C ASN A 25 23.56 -24.06 25.32
N LYS A 26 24.09 -23.16 24.49
CA LYS A 26 23.30 -22.11 23.83
C LYS A 26 22.17 -22.70 22.97
N LEU A 27 22.47 -23.76 22.18
CA LEU A 27 21.46 -24.42 21.37
C LEU A 27 20.35 -25.06 22.23
N LYS A 28 20.72 -25.74 23.34
CA LYS A 28 19.73 -26.27 24.28
C LYS A 28 18.86 -25.20 24.89
N ALA A 29 19.45 -24.07 25.29
CA ALA A 29 18.70 -22.93 25.83
C ALA A 29 17.74 -22.36 24.81
N VAL A 30 18.19 -22.20 23.55
CA VAL A 30 17.31 -21.73 22.44
C VAL A 30 16.18 -22.71 22.21
N LEU A 31 16.46 -24.03 22.15
CA LEU A 31 15.43 -25.06 21.96
C LEU A 31 14.40 -25.09 23.08
N LEU A 32 14.79 -24.76 24.31
CA LEU A 32 13.88 -24.69 25.46
C LEU A 32 12.92 -23.47 25.33
N VAL A 33 13.41 -22.33 24.83
CA VAL A 33 12.63 -21.10 24.66
C VAL A 33 11.89 -21.09 23.32
N ALA A 34 12.36 -21.86 22.32
CA ALA A 34 11.82 -21.88 20.96
C ALA A 34 10.29 -22.10 20.88
N PRO A 35 9.68 -23.03 21.63
CA PRO A 35 8.23 -23.23 21.54
C PRO A 35 7.43 -21.97 21.91
N LEU A 36 7.81 -21.30 22.99
CA LEU A 36 7.17 -20.06 23.42
C LEU A 36 7.42 -18.94 22.41
N PHE A 37 8.65 -18.82 21.92
CA PHE A 37 9.01 -17.81 20.93
C PHE A 37 8.26 -18.02 19.61
N LEU A 38 8.17 -19.24 19.11
CA LEU A 38 7.40 -19.59 17.91
C LEU A 38 5.92 -19.31 18.08
N PHE A 39 5.37 -19.60 19.24
CA PHE A 39 3.97 -19.27 19.56
C PHE A 39 3.69 -17.78 19.44
N ILE A 40 4.54 -16.93 20.05
CA ILE A 40 4.44 -15.47 19.94
C ILE A 40 4.62 -15.01 18.49
N LEU A 41 5.59 -15.57 17.77
CA LEU A 41 5.86 -15.22 16.38
C LEU A 41 4.67 -15.53 15.47
N ILE A 42 4.04 -16.69 15.62
CA ILE A 42 2.90 -17.11 14.82
C ILE A 42 1.67 -16.27 15.15
N ILE A 43 1.38 -16.05 16.43
CA ILE A 43 0.13 -15.38 16.83
C ILE A 43 0.20 -13.86 16.67
N TYR A 44 1.35 -13.23 16.88
CA TYR A 44 1.49 -11.77 16.84
C TYR A 44 2.20 -11.28 15.59
N ILE A 45 3.38 -11.78 15.29
CA ILE A 45 4.22 -11.24 14.22
C ILE A 45 3.67 -11.61 12.85
N PHE A 46 3.19 -12.83 12.66
CA PHE A 46 2.65 -13.26 11.37
C PHE A 46 1.40 -12.45 10.95
N PRO A 47 0.36 -12.24 11.79
CA PRO A 47 -0.78 -11.41 11.42
C PRO A 47 -0.40 -9.94 11.18
N ILE A 48 0.52 -9.38 11.96
CA ILE A 48 1.01 -8.01 11.75
C ILE A 48 1.73 -7.91 10.41
N GLY A 49 2.59 -8.88 10.10
CA GLY A 49 3.29 -8.96 8.81
C GLY A 49 2.33 -9.07 7.63
N ASP A 50 1.30 -9.92 7.73
CA ASP A 50 0.27 -10.07 6.69
C ASP A 50 -0.53 -8.77 6.49
N MET A 51 -0.90 -8.08 7.57
CA MET A 51 -1.57 -6.77 7.48
C MET A 51 -0.69 -5.72 6.82
N LEU A 52 0.59 -5.67 7.16
CA LEU A 52 1.55 -4.77 6.54
C LEU A 52 1.70 -5.09 5.04
N PHE A 53 1.85 -6.36 4.69
CA PHE A 53 1.96 -6.79 3.30
C PHE A 53 0.72 -6.43 2.48
N ARG A 54 -0.48 -6.70 2.99
CA ARG A 54 -1.75 -6.31 2.35
C ARG A 54 -1.92 -4.80 2.25
N SER A 55 -1.31 -4.04 3.14
CA SER A 55 -1.35 -2.57 3.07
C SER A 55 -0.61 -2.02 1.85
N VAL A 56 0.38 -2.73 1.34
CA VAL A 56 1.14 -2.35 0.13
C VAL A 56 0.48 -2.85 -1.16
N ASP A 57 -0.31 -3.93 -1.09
CA ASP A 57 -1.00 -4.51 -2.25
C ASP A 57 -2.17 -3.59 -2.69
N ASP A 58 -2.00 -2.95 -3.84
CA ASP A 58 -2.97 -1.99 -4.40
C ASP A 58 -3.62 -2.49 -5.71
N ARG A 59 -3.46 -3.78 -6.03
CA ARG A 59 -4.02 -4.43 -7.24
C ARG A 59 -5.53 -4.36 -7.36
N MET A 60 -6.24 -3.93 -6.32
CA MET A 60 -7.70 -3.89 -6.31
C MET A 60 -8.25 -2.99 -7.43
N ILE A 61 -7.70 -1.79 -7.60
CA ILE A 61 -8.21 -0.83 -8.58
C ILE A 61 -7.95 -1.32 -10.01
N THR A 62 -6.75 -1.82 -10.28
CA THR A 62 -6.38 -2.36 -11.60
C THR A 62 -7.28 -3.54 -11.99
N LYS A 63 -7.63 -4.40 -11.04
CA LYS A 63 -8.57 -5.51 -11.28
C LYS A 63 -10.01 -5.05 -11.50
N MET A 64 -10.39 -3.92 -10.94
CA MET A 64 -11.76 -3.40 -11.06
C MET A 64 -11.96 -2.50 -12.27
N LEU A 65 -10.90 -1.92 -12.82
CA LEU A 65 -10.89 -1.05 -14.01
C LEU A 65 -9.90 -1.54 -15.08
N PRO A 66 -9.94 -2.82 -15.49
CA PRO A 66 -8.92 -3.39 -16.36
C PRO A 66 -8.84 -2.72 -17.74
N LYS A 67 -9.98 -2.44 -18.36
CA LYS A 67 -10.04 -1.81 -19.70
C LYS A 67 -9.55 -0.37 -19.67
N THR A 68 -9.88 0.35 -18.61
CA THR A 68 -9.41 1.71 -18.37
C THR A 68 -7.89 1.76 -18.28
N PHE A 69 -7.27 0.87 -17.49
CA PHE A 69 -5.82 0.90 -17.32
C PHE A 69 -5.05 0.44 -18.56
N VAL A 70 -5.56 -0.54 -19.31
CA VAL A 70 -4.98 -0.92 -20.61
C VAL A 70 -4.98 0.28 -21.57
N ALA A 71 -6.07 1.03 -21.62
CA ALA A 71 -6.13 2.23 -22.46
C ALA A 71 -5.21 3.36 -21.96
N MET A 72 -5.02 3.45 -20.64
CA MET A 72 -4.13 4.46 -20.01
C MET A 72 -2.64 4.15 -20.16
N GLU A 73 -2.23 2.95 -20.50
CA GLU A 73 -0.80 2.62 -20.68
C GLU A 73 -0.12 3.51 -21.74
N LYS A 74 -0.85 3.85 -22.80
CA LYS A 74 -0.34 4.66 -23.92
C LYS A 74 -0.42 6.17 -23.67
N TRP A 75 -1.09 6.59 -22.61
CA TRP A 75 -1.28 8.00 -22.30
C TRP A 75 -0.12 8.52 -21.41
N ASP A 76 0.49 9.65 -21.80
CA ASP A 76 1.64 10.23 -21.10
C ASP A 76 1.30 10.96 -19.79
N GLY A 77 0.04 11.38 -19.61
CA GLY A 77 -0.44 12.07 -18.40
C GLY A 77 -0.39 13.60 -18.46
N LYS A 78 0.03 14.20 -19.57
CA LYS A 78 0.14 15.69 -19.69
C LYS A 78 -1.18 16.33 -20.01
N ASP A 79 -1.83 15.86 -21.06
CA ASP A 79 -3.11 16.42 -21.53
C ASP A 79 -4.27 15.48 -21.15
N LEU A 80 -5.50 15.85 -21.57
CA LEU A 80 -6.63 14.94 -21.41
C LEU A 80 -6.45 13.72 -22.31
N PRO A 81 -6.67 12.51 -21.78
CA PRO A 81 -6.53 11.29 -22.58
C PRO A 81 -7.51 11.25 -23.73
N ASP A 82 -7.20 10.39 -24.70
CA ASP A 82 -8.03 10.15 -25.87
C ASP A 82 -9.27 9.31 -25.54
N GLU A 83 -10.18 9.24 -26.51
CA GLU A 83 -11.46 8.53 -26.44
C GLU A 83 -11.37 7.10 -25.90
N PRO A 84 -10.35 6.26 -26.24
CA PRO A 84 -10.24 4.89 -25.73
C PRO A 84 -10.23 4.77 -24.21
N VAL A 85 -9.68 5.76 -23.48
CA VAL A 85 -9.65 5.76 -22.02
C VAL A 85 -11.05 5.98 -21.45
N TYR A 86 -11.82 6.92 -22.02
CA TYR A 86 -13.20 7.17 -21.61
C TYR A 86 -14.13 6.01 -21.97
N LYS A 87 -13.89 5.34 -23.11
CA LYS A 87 -14.60 4.10 -23.47
C LYS A 87 -14.31 3.00 -22.45
N GLY A 88 -13.05 2.79 -22.09
CA GLY A 88 -12.66 1.84 -21.04
C GLY A 88 -13.34 2.14 -19.72
N LEU A 89 -13.36 3.42 -19.31
CA LEU A 89 -14.07 3.88 -18.09
C LEU A 89 -15.58 3.58 -18.15
N TYR A 90 -16.22 3.81 -19.30
CA TYR A 90 -17.62 3.48 -19.49
C TYR A 90 -17.90 1.99 -19.29
N GLU A 91 -17.13 1.14 -19.93
CA GLU A 91 -17.32 -0.32 -19.88
C GLU A 91 -17.08 -0.85 -18.46
N ASP A 92 -15.98 -0.42 -17.81
CA ASP A 92 -15.64 -0.85 -16.47
C ASP A 92 -16.66 -0.34 -15.43
N LEU A 93 -17.06 0.94 -15.49
CA LEU A 93 -18.05 1.50 -14.57
C LEU A 93 -19.45 0.92 -14.75
N SER A 94 -19.84 0.56 -15.97
CA SER A 94 -21.09 -0.14 -16.27
C SER A 94 -21.11 -1.53 -15.60
N LEU A 95 -19.99 -2.27 -15.69
CA LEU A 95 -19.84 -3.56 -15.04
C LEU A 95 -19.87 -3.44 -13.52
N LEU A 96 -19.17 -2.46 -12.97
CA LEU A 96 -19.15 -2.20 -11.53
C LEU A 96 -20.51 -1.79 -10.96
N LYS A 97 -21.29 -1.07 -11.75
CA LYS A 97 -22.69 -0.74 -11.41
C LYS A 97 -23.54 -1.99 -11.33
N LYS A 98 -23.47 -2.86 -12.34
CA LYS A 98 -24.17 -4.15 -12.34
C LYS A 98 -23.84 -4.99 -11.11
N ASN A 99 -22.55 -5.07 -10.76
CA ASN A 99 -22.06 -5.86 -9.64
C ASN A 99 -22.19 -5.16 -8.28
N LYS A 100 -22.67 -3.91 -8.22
CA LYS A 100 -22.79 -3.07 -7.01
C LYS A 100 -21.48 -2.91 -6.23
N THR A 101 -20.32 -3.02 -6.90
CA THR A 101 -18.99 -3.00 -6.26
C THR A 101 -18.27 -1.65 -6.35
N PHE A 102 -18.86 -0.64 -7.00
CA PHE A 102 -18.28 0.69 -7.18
C PHE A 102 -17.93 1.43 -5.88
N GLY A 103 -18.52 1.05 -4.74
CA GLY A 103 -18.21 1.64 -3.45
C GLY A 103 -16.76 1.47 -3.03
N LYS A 104 -16.13 0.34 -3.34
CA LYS A 104 -14.72 0.06 -3.04
C LYS A 104 -13.78 0.99 -3.83
N ILE A 105 -14.08 1.22 -5.11
CA ILE A 105 -13.32 2.15 -5.97
C ILE A 105 -13.45 3.58 -5.44
N ILE A 106 -14.66 4.00 -5.08
CA ILE A 106 -14.89 5.34 -4.53
C ILE A 106 -14.01 5.58 -3.30
N ALA A 107 -14.00 4.65 -2.35
CA ALA A 107 -13.21 4.79 -1.14
C ALA A 107 -11.71 4.92 -1.46
N ARG A 108 -11.20 4.05 -2.34
CA ARG A 108 -9.77 4.03 -2.69
C ARG A 108 -9.35 5.28 -3.48
N LEU A 109 -10.12 5.67 -4.50
CA LEU A 109 -9.78 6.85 -5.32
C LEU A 109 -9.93 8.15 -4.53
N ASN A 110 -10.94 8.24 -3.65
CA ASN A 110 -11.11 9.42 -2.80
C ASN A 110 -10.00 9.56 -1.75
N TYR A 111 -9.34 8.46 -1.42
CA TYR A 111 -8.12 8.48 -0.61
C TYR A 111 -6.95 9.12 -1.37
N GLU A 112 -6.82 8.87 -2.67
CA GLU A 112 -5.76 9.43 -3.51
C GLU A 112 -5.98 10.94 -3.75
N LYS A 113 -7.16 11.32 -4.22
CA LYS A 113 -7.54 12.72 -4.44
C LYS A 113 -8.98 12.96 -3.98
N SER A 114 -9.17 13.99 -3.17
CA SER A 114 -10.51 14.38 -2.71
C SER A 114 -11.41 14.74 -3.90
N GLY A 115 -12.68 14.35 -3.80
CA GLY A 115 -13.69 14.65 -4.81
C GLY A 115 -14.01 13.50 -5.78
N PHE A 116 -13.25 12.40 -5.78
CA PHE A 116 -13.62 11.20 -6.53
C PHE A 116 -14.97 10.61 -6.09
N SER A 117 -15.33 10.78 -4.84
CA SER A 117 -16.62 10.28 -4.34
C SER A 117 -17.80 10.86 -5.12
N SER A 118 -17.86 12.19 -5.29
CA SER A 118 -18.92 12.85 -6.06
C SER A 118 -18.83 12.54 -7.55
N LEU A 119 -17.61 12.50 -8.09
CA LEU A 119 -17.31 12.22 -9.48
C LEU A 119 -17.83 10.85 -9.90
N ILE A 120 -17.38 9.79 -9.23
CA ILE A 120 -17.76 8.40 -9.54
C ILE A 120 -19.26 8.17 -9.30
N LYS A 121 -19.81 8.65 -8.16
CA LYS A 121 -21.24 8.49 -7.86
C LYS A 121 -22.14 9.10 -8.94
N LYS A 122 -21.82 10.31 -9.41
CA LYS A 122 -22.59 10.95 -10.49
C LYS A 122 -22.47 10.19 -11.80
N THR A 123 -21.25 9.74 -12.14
CA THR A 123 -21.00 9.00 -13.37
C THR A 123 -21.73 7.65 -13.36
N VAL A 124 -21.60 6.86 -12.29
CA VAL A 124 -22.28 5.55 -12.17
C VAL A 124 -23.81 5.67 -12.26
N ARG A 125 -24.40 6.77 -11.75
CA ARG A 125 -25.86 6.98 -11.88
C ARG A 125 -26.30 7.23 -13.32
N LYS A 126 -25.43 7.85 -14.13
CA LYS A 126 -25.76 8.26 -15.52
C LYS A 126 -25.15 7.35 -16.57
N VAL A 127 -24.29 6.41 -16.22
CA VAL A 127 -23.54 5.56 -17.16
C VAL A 127 -24.44 4.82 -18.15
N ASP A 128 -25.61 4.33 -17.71
CA ASP A 128 -26.55 3.61 -18.59
C ASP A 128 -27.28 4.51 -19.59
N LYS A 129 -27.14 5.84 -19.44
CA LYS A 129 -27.77 6.83 -20.34
C LYS A 129 -26.79 7.40 -21.34
N LEU A 130 -25.55 6.89 -21.35
CA LEU A 130 -24.55 7.31 -22.31
C LEU A 130 -24.80 6.64 -23.64
N GLU A 131 -24.70 7.40 -24.72
CA GLU A 131 -24.81 6.94 -26.09
C GLU A 131 -23.47 6.41 -26.60
N GLU A 132 -23.47 5.53 -27.55
CA GLU A 132 -22.25 5.02 -28.17
C GLU A 132 -21.53 6.13 -28.94
N GLY A 133 -20.23 6.27 -28.68
CA GLY A 133 -19.38 7.31 -29.26
C GLY A 133 -19.29 8.58 -28.40
N ASN A 134 -18.26 9.37 -28.65
CA ASN A 134 -17.98 10.65 -27.96
C ASN A 134 -18.03 10.55 -26.43
N TYR A 135 -17.52 9.48 -25.85
CA TYR A 135 -17.53 9.23 -24.41
C TYR A 135 -16.83 10.36 -23.63
N LYS A 136 -15.74 10.92 -24.17
CA LYS A 136 -15.01 12.04 -23.56
C LYS A 136 -15.92 13.22 -23.26
N GLU A 137 -16.66 13.70 -24.27
CA GLU A 137 -17.58 14.82 -24.09
C GLU A 137 -18.72 14.50 -23.12
N GLN A 138 -19.27 13.30 -23.23
CA GLN A 138 -20.36 12.85 -22.38
C GLN A 138 -19.93 12.76 -20.90
N PHE A 139 -18.73 12.25 -20.60
CA PHE A 139 -18.17 12.22 -19.26
C PHE A 139 -17.97 13.64 -18.71
N ILE A 140 -17.45 14.57 -19.52
CA ILE A 140 -17.27 15.97 -19.12
C ILE A 140 -18.62 16.64 -18.84
N LYS A 141 -19.67 16.36 -19.64
CA LYS A 141 -21.05 16.81 -19.40
C LYS A 141 -21.65 16.26 -18.11
N ILE A 142 -21.33 15.00 -17.75
CA ILE A 142 -21.78 14.41 -16.47
C ILE A 142 -21.15 15.15 -15.29
N HIS A 143 -19.83 15.36 -15.37
CA HIS A 143 -19.08 16.05 -14.31
C HIS A 143 -17.82 16.70 -14.86
N LYS A 144 -17.71 18.04 -14.72
CA LYS A 144 -16.60 18.85 -15.22
C LYS A 144 -15.18 18.38 -14.82
N ARG A 145 -15.06 17.64 -13.71
CA ARG A 145 -13.78 17.10 -13.25
C ARG A 145 -13.21 16.02 -14.20
N TRP A 146 -14.03 15.40 -15.04
CA TRP A 146 -13.52 14.50 -16.09
C TRP A 146 -12.77 15.25 -17.21
N GLY A 147 -12.95 16.56 -17.31
CA GLY A 147 -12.17 17.46 -18.15
C GLY A 147 -10.93 18.04 -17.45
N GLN A 148 -10.58 17.59 -16.25
CA GLN A 148 -9.40 18.03 -15.51
C GLN A 148 -8.35 16.90 -15.52
N PRO A 149 -7.17 17.12 -16.15
CA PRO A 149 -6.11 16.09 -16.25
C PRO A 149 -5.72 15.51 -14.90
N GLU A 150 -5.71 16.33 -13.85
CA GLU A 150 -5.32 15.94 -12.49
C GLU A 150 -6.09 14.75 -11.93
N TYR A 151 -7.39 14.61 -12.23
CA TYR A 151 -8.19 13.47 -11.78
C TYR A 151 -7.83 12.18 -12.53
N LEU A 152 -7.51 12.28 -13.80
CA LEU A 152 -7.10 11.16 -14.63
C LEU A 152 -5.66 10.73 -14.32
N VAL A 153 -4.77 11.70 -14.04
CA VAL A 153 -3.42 11.44 -13.52
C VAL A 153 -3.49 10.74 -12.15
N ALA A 154 -4.33 11.24 -11.24
CA ALA A 154 -4.53 10.59 -9.95
C ALA A 154 -5.05 9.15 -10.12
N LEU A 155 -5.96 8.90 -11.07
CA LEU A 155 -6.42 7.57 -11.42
C LEU A 155 -5.27 6.70 -11.98
N LYS A 156 -4.48 7.22 -12.93
CA LYS A 156 -3.30 6.54 -13.48
C LYS A 156 -2.29 6.18 -12.39
N ASN A 157 -2.08 7.05 -11.42
CA ASN A 157 -1.17 6.83 -10.30
C ASN A 157 -1.60 5.69 -9.36
N THR A 158 -2.84 5.21 -9.44
CA THR A 158 -3.31 4.01 -8.75
C THR A 158 -3.04 2.71 -9.51
N ALA A 159 -2.50 2.78 -10.74
CA ALA A 159 -2.19 1.60 -11.56
C ALA A 159 -1.13 0.65 -10.97
N PRO A 160 -0.09 1.10 -10.24
CA PRO A 160 0.91 0.19 -9.69
C PRO A 160 0.31 -0.83 -8.75
N ASN A 161 0.73 -2.09 -8.91
CA ASN A 161 0.29 -3.19 -8.05
C ASN A 161 0.76 -3.03 -6.59
N TRP A 162 1.77 -2.21 -6.36
CA TRP A 162 2.40 -1.95 -5.07
C TRP A 162 2.44 -0.45 -4.81
N SER A 163 1.94 -0.03 -3.66
CA SER A 163 1.92 1.38 -3.27
C SER A 163 2.31 1.55 -1.80
N TYR A 164 3.30 2.39 -1.56
CA TYR A 164 3.70 2.81 -0.21
C TYR A 164 2.91 4.04 0.29
N ALA A 165 1.90 4.49 -0.44
CA ALA A 165 1.14 5.69 -0.12
C ALA A 165 0.54 5.66 1.30
N LYS A 166 0.10 4.48 1.76
CA LYS A 166 -0.45 4.31 3.11
C LYS A 166 0.60 4.49 4.21
N TYR A 167 1.82 3.99 3.96
CA TYR A 167 2.94 4.18 4.90
C TYR A 167 3.40 5.63 4.95
N LEU A 168 3.52 6.28 3.78
CA LEU A 168 3.86 7.70 3.71
C LEU A 168 2.84 8.54 4.49
N LYS A 169 1.56 8.22 4.37
CA LYS A 169 0.51 8.91 5.12
C LYS A 169 0.68 8.73 6.64
N GLY A 170 1.08 7.55 7.10
CA GLY A 170 1.36 7.30 8.52
C GLY A 170 2.49 8.15 9.12
N VAL A 171 3.29 8.79 8.27
CA VAL A 171 4.36 9.74 8.65
C VAL A 171 4.12 11.16 8.11
N ASP A 172 2.85 11.51 7.83
CA ASP A 172 2.41 12.80 7.30
C ASP A 172 3.05 13.20 5.96
N LEU A 173 3.33 12.20 5.10
CA LEU A 173 3.84 12.39 3.76
C LEU A 173 2.80 11.91 2.73
N LYS A 174 2.89 12.41 1.50
CA LYS A 174 2.08 11.96 0.35
C LYS A 174 2.91 11.98 -0.93
N PHE A 175 2.44 11.28 -1.96
CA PHE A 175 2.96 11.47 -3.30
C PHE A 175 2.29 12.69 -3.95
N ASP A 176 3.09 13.51 -4.62
CA ASP A 176 2.64 14.56 -5.53
C ASP A 176 2.22 13.97 -6.89
N GLU A 177 1.66 14.81 -7.78
CA GLU A 177 1.26 14.40 -9.14
C GLU A 177 2.41 13.80 -9.95
N ASN A 178 3.64 14.26 -9.71
CA ASN A 178 4.87 13.74 -10.30
C ASN A 178 5.48 12.55 -9.54
N ARG A 179 4.77 11.94 -8.58
CA ARG A 179 5.24 10.88 -7.70
C ARG A 179 6.42 11.23 -6.79
N ASN A 180 6.70 12.52 -6.57
CA ASN A 180 7.65 12.95 -5.56
C ASN A 180 7.01 12.84 -4.17
N ILE A 181 7.85 12.54 -3.16
CA ILE A 181 7.40 12.49 -1.77
C ILE A 181 7.37 13.93 -1.24
N VAL A 182 6.18 14.40 -0.88
CA VAL A 182 5.95 15.74 -0.32
C VAL A 182 5.21 15.63 1.02
N GLN A 183 5.31 16.67 1.83
CA GLN A 183 4.56 16.77 3.08
C GLN A 183 3.06 16.89 2.80
N GLN A 184 2.22 16.31 3.67
CA GLN A 184 0.78 16.52 3.61
C GLN A 184 0.39 17.96 3.93
N GLU A 185 -0.80 18.35 3.54
CA GLU A 185 -1.42 19.64 3.90
C GLU A 185 -1.53 19.77 5.43
N GLU A 186 -1.43 20.99 5.97
CA GLU A 186 -1.35 21.22 7.41
C GLU A 186 -2.54 20.66 8.19
N ASP A 187 -3.72 20.75 7.64
CA ASP A 187 -4.97 20.22 8.21
C ASP A 187 -4.99 18.68 8.33
N ARG A 188 -4.09 18.00 7.62
CA ARG A 188 -3.97 16.53 7.59
C ARG A 188 -2.74 15.98 8.30
N ARG A 189 -1.88 16.82 8.85
CA ARG A 189 -0.65 16.44 9.57
C ARG A 189 -0.93 16.08 11.02
N ILE A 190 -1.53 14.93 11.26
CA ILE A 190 -1.90 14.51 12.61
C ILE A 190 -1.12 13.29 13.11
N TYR A 191 -0.55 12.49 12.19
CA TYR A 191 0.02 11.19 12.55
C TYR A 191 1.30 11.29 13.36
N LYS A 192 2.21 12.19 13.03
CA LYS A 192 3.44 12.40 13.82
C LYS A 192 3.11 12.82 15.25
N THR A 193 2.16 13.74 15.42
CA THR A 193 1.72 14.18 16.74
C THR A 193 1.10 13.04 17.54
N LEU A 194 0.27 12.21 16.90
CA LEU A 194 -0.32 11.02 17.54
C LEU A 194 0.76 10.01 17.94
N TRP A 195 1.74 9.75 17.08
CA TRP A 195 2.87 8.88 17.39
C TRP A 195 3.63 9.34 18.61
N PHE A 196 4.06 10.60 18.65
CA PHE A 196 4.77 11.17 19.79
C PHE A 196 3.96 11.10 21.07
N ARG A 197 2.67 11.44 20.99
CA ARG A 197 1.76 11.35 22.14
C ARG A 197 1.64 9.91 22.65
N THR A 198 1.43 8.96 21.77
CA THR A 198 1.27 7.54 22.16
C THR A 198 2.54 6.98 22.80
N VAL A 199 3.71 7.24 22.20
CA VAL A 199 4.99 6.81 22.74
C VAL A 199 5.25 7.46 24.11
N ASN A 200 4.98 8.76 24.24
CA ASN A 200 5.17 9.49 25.48
C ASN A 200 4.27 8.94 26.61
N VAL A 201 2.98 8.76 26.33
CA VAL A 201 2.05 8.17 27.30
C VAL A 201 2.47 6.74 27.67
N ALA A 202 2.84 5.91 26.71
CA ALA A 202 3.31 4.55 26.97
C ALA A 202 4.55 4.54 27.88
N PHE A 203 5.49 5.46 27.66
CA PHE A 203 6.71 5.57 28.46
C PHE A 203 6.43 5.97 29.92
N TRP A 204 5.46 6.88 30.16
CA TRP A 204 5.15 7.34 31.51
C TRP A 204 4.21 6.43 32.30
N VAL A 205 3.49 5.54 31.63
CA VAL A 205 2.53 4.60 32.25
C VAL A 205 3.16 3.24 32.56
N THR A 206 4.32 2.93 31.95
CA THR A 206 5.07 1.68 32.18
C THR A 206 6.16 1.90 33.23
#